data_71ef081dc0694c803eb4c0d61cc9a8fb
#
_entry.id   71ef081dc0694c803eb4c0d61cc9a8fb
#
_cell.length_a   1.000
_cell.length_b   1.000
_cell.length_c   1.000
_cell.angle_alpha   90.00
_cell.angle_beta   90.00
_cell.angle_gamma   90.00
#
_symmetry.space_group_name_H-M   'P 1'
#
loop_
_entity.id
_entity.type
_entity.pdbx_description
1 polymer ?
#
loop_
_entity_poly.entity_id
_entity_poly.type
_entity_poly.pdbx_seq_one_letter_code
_entity_poly.pdbx_strand_id
1 'polypeptide(L)'
;IGKGAARMTKNARDLMIAKRAADVMAASRRFQNGFGFQTGAGAISIACTNYLAQNMEEKGITASFALGGMTASIVEMYKKGLVRVLECSQSFDAVAARAIVENPNILEIDNAVYSNAFTKGAMLDKLTFGVLAALEVDTDFNVNILTGSSGEMMGGLGGGPDVAAGADISVVCLPVIRGRTPSITKRVFTCCTPGEAVAVVVTEAGIALNPKHRYYAELKEDLEKTSLKLVTIEELQ
;
A
#
# COMPACT_ATOMS: atom_id res chain seq x y z
N ILE A 1 4.65 13.50 -21.53
CA ILE A 1 4.48 13.27 -20.08
C ILE A 1 3.65 14.43 -19.56
N GLY A 2 2.39 14.16 -19.20
CA GLY A 2 1.48 15.19 -18.72
C GLY A 2 1.97 15.81 -17.40
N LYS A 3 1.66 17.09 -17.18
CA LYS A 3 1.94 17.80 -15.91
C LYS A 3 1.09 17.28 -14.73
N GLY A 4 0.36 16.19 -14.89
CA GLY A 4 -0.44 15.52 -13.86
C GLY A 4 0.42 14.68 -12.93
N ALA A 5 1.32 15.32 -12.19
CA ALA A 5 2.10 14.62 -11.17
C ALA A 5 1.17 14.10 -10.07
N ALA A 6 1.37 12.86 -9.69
CA ALA A 6 0.80 12.30 -8.46
C ALA A 6 1.18 13.22 -7.28
N ARG A 7 0.21 13.65 -6.49
CA ARG A 7 0.43 14.62 -5.41
C ARG A 7 0.05 14.04 -4.08
N MET A 8 0.90 14.28 -3.09
CA MET A 8 0.60 13.98 -1.69
C MET A 8 -0.63 14.76 -1.23
N THR A 9 -1.47 14.11 -0.44
CA THR A 9 -2.61 14.76 0.22
C THR A 9 -2.15 15.85 1.18
N LYS A 10 -2.99 16.89 1.34
CA LYS A 10 -2.85 17.90 2.39
C LYS A 10 -3.99 17.82 3.41
N ASN A 11 -4.91 16.88 3.22
CA ASN A 11 -6.03 16.66 4.11
C ASN A 11 -5.55 15.98 5.40
N ALA A 12 -5.85 16.54 6.56
CA ALA A 12 -5.40 16.02 7.85
C ALA A 12 -5.87 14.57 8.11
N ARG A 13 -7.11 14.23 7.70
CA ARG A 13 -7.65 12.87 7.81
C ARG A 13 -6.83 11.88 7.00
N ASP A 14 -6.55 12.20 5.74
CA ASP A 14 -5.80 11.34 4.85
C ASP A 14 -4.32 11.19 5.30
N LEU A 15 -3.74 12.26 5.86
CA LEU A 15 -2.40 12.22 6.47
C LEU A 15 -2.38 11.31 7.70
N MET A 16 -3.45 11.31 8.51
CA MET A 16 -3.59 10.40 9.66
C MET A 16 -3.63 8.94 9.20
N ILE A 17 -4.43 8.62 8.16
CA ILE A 17 -4.49 7.27 7.56
C ILE A 17 -3.11 6.86 7.07
N ALA A 18 -2.43 7.72 6.33
CA ALA A 18 -1.10 7.48 5.79
C ALA A 18 -0.06 7.20 6.88
N LYS A 19 -0.07 8.02 7.95
CA LYS A 19 0.81 7.81 9.09
C LYS A 19 0.54 6.48 9.79
N ARG A 20 -0.73 6.17 10.07
CA ARG A 20 -1.11 4.89 10.68
C ARG A 20 -0.67 3.69 9.84
N ALA A 21 -0.81 3.76 8.51
CA ALA A 21 -0.35 2.70 7.62
C ALA A 21 1.17 2.49 7.72
N ALA A 22 1.95 3.56 7.72
CA ALA A 22 3.39 3.49 7.92
C ALA A 22 3.76 2.96 9.33
N ASP A 23 3.01 3.35 10.37
CA ASP A 23 3.24 2.88 11.74
C ASP A 23 2.88 1.38 11.89
N VAL A 24 1.83 0.90 11.21
CA VAL A 24 1.50 -0.55 11.13
C VAL A 24 2.67 -1.34 10.55
N MET A 25 3.22 -0.88 9.43
CA MET A 25 4.39 -1.53 8.83
C MET A 25 5.58 -1.51 9.78
N ALA A 26 5.87 -0.34 10.37
CA ALA A 26 7.01 -0.16 11.28
C ALA A 26 6.89 -0.93 12.61
N ALA A 27 5.68 -1.26 13.03
CA ALA A 27 5.43 -2.07 14.23
C ALA A 27 5.56 -3.57 13.97
N SER A 28 5.40 -4.02 12.73
CA SER A 28 5.54 -5.42 12.37
C SER A 28 6.97 -5.91 12.55
N ARG A 29 7.15 -7.12 13.11
CA ARG A 29 8.44 -7.81 13.18
C ARG A 29 9.09 -8.05 11.81
N ARG A 30 8.33 -7.89 10.71
CA ARG A 30 8.81 -7.99 9.33
C ARG A 30 9.48 -6.71 8.84
N PHE A 31 9.37 -5.61 9.59
CA PHE A 31 10.06 -4.36 9.29
C PHE A 31 11.52 -4.44 9.69
N GLN A 32 12.32 -5.11 8.89
CA GLN A 32 13.74 -5.42 9.11
C GLN A 32 14.58 -5.01 7.90
N ASN A 33 15.89 -4.89 8.09
CA ASN A 33 16.81 -4.65 6.98
C ASN A 33 16.60 -5.67 5.85
N GLY A 34 16.44 -5.17 4.64
CA GLY A 34 16.26 -6.00 3.45
C GLY A 34 14.80 -6.29 3.09
N PHE A 35 13.82 -5.74 3.80
CA PHE A 35 12.42 -5.86 3.39
C PHE A 35 12.18 -5.25 1.99
N GLY A 36 11.17 -5.76 1.28
CA GLY A 36 10.68 -5.18 0.03
C GLY A 36 9.32 -4.51 0.25
N PHE A 37 9.06 -3.42 -0.45
CA PHE A 37 7.78 -2.75 -0.34
C PHE A 37 7.27 -2.21 -1.68
N GLN A 38 5.96 -2.04 -1.76
CA GLN A 38 5.25 -1.35 -2.82
C GLN A 38 4.30 -0.33 -2.19
N THR A 39 4.26 0.88 -2.74
CA THR A 39 3.24 1.87 -2.42
C THR A 39 2.59 2.38 -3.70
N GLY A 40 1.28 2.61 -3.65
CA GLY A 40 0.56 3.16 -4.80
C GLY A 40 0.85 4.63 -5.06
N ALA A 41 0.39 5.14 -6.20
CA ALA A 41 0.50 6.55 -6.59
C ALA A 41 -0.64 7.44 -6.07
N GLY A 42 -1.57 6.89 -5.28
CA GLY A 42 -2.64 7.65 -4.64
C GLY A 42 -2.11 8.64 -3.59
N ALA A 43 -2.86 9.71 -3.33
CA ALA A 43 -2.43 10.79 -2.45
C ALA A 43 -2.11 10.34 -1.01
N ILE A 44 -2.87 9.37 -0.48
CA ILE A 44 -2.61 8.73 0.83
C ILE A 44 -1.36 7.85 0.75
N SER A 45 -1.18 7.07 -0.32
CA SER A 45 -0.02 6.18 -0.50
C SER A 45 1.29 6.96 -0.58
N ILE A 46 1.31 8.11 -1.27
CA ILE A 46 2.48 8.99 -1.34
C ILE A 46 2.82 9.54 0.05
N ALA A 47 1.81 9.96 0.83
CA ALA A 47 2.02 10.41 2.20
C ALA A 47 2.55 9.27 3.09
N CYS A 48 2.00 8.05 2.91
CA CYS A 48 2.48 6.85 3.61
C CYS A 48 3.96 6.57 3.29
N THR A 49 4.38 6.71 2.02
CA THR A 49 5.79 6.56 1.61
C THR A 49 6.70 7.51 2.38
N ASN A 50 6.28 8.77 2.58
CA ASN A 50 7.09 9.73 3.33
C ASN A 50 7.18 9.39 4.83
N TYR A 51 6.08 8.95 5.46
CA TYR A 51 6.11 8.47 6.85
C TYR A 51 6.91 7.17 7.01
N LEU A 52 6.83 6.27 6.01
CA LEU A 52 7.65 5.07 5.99
C LEU A 52 9.14 5.41 5.94
N ALA A 53 9.54 6.40 5.13
CA ALA A 53 10.91 6.89 5.08
C ALA A 53 11.39 7.41 6.45
N GLN A 54 10.55 8.17 7.16
CA GLN A 54 10.85 8.64 8.51
C GLN A 54 11.06 7.48 9.49
N ASN A 55 10.15 6.50 9.49
CA ASN A 55 10.27 5.30 10.32
C ASN A 55 11.55 4.50 10.02
N MET A 56 11.95 4.43 8.75
CA MET A 56 13.20 3.78 8.32
C MET A 56 14.43 4.54 8.81
N GLU A 57 14.44 5.87 8.70
CA GLU A 57 15.51 6.72 9.21
C GLU A 57 15.65 6.59 10.74
N GLU A 58 14.55 6.67 11.47
CA GLU A 58 14.52 6.55 12.93
C GLU A 58 15.03 5.20 13.44
N LYS A 59 14.71 4.12 12.73
CA LYS A 59 15.10 2.75 13.11
C LYS A 59 16.42 2.27 12.46
N GLY A 60 17.02 3.05 11.58
CA GLY A 60 18.22 2.66 10.83
C GLY A 60 17.99 1.48 9.90
N ILE A 61 16.81 1.35 9.30
CA ILE A 61 16.41 0.23 8.45
C ILE A 61 16.49 0.63 6.97
N THR A 62 17.04 -0.27 6.15
CA THR A 62 17.15 -0.10 4.69
C THR A 62 16.37 -1.20 3.99
N ALA A 63 15.51 -0.83 3.03
CA ALA A 63 14.81 -1.77 2.15
C ALA A 63 15.73 -2.33 1.06
N SER A 64 15.52 -3.57 0.68
CA SER A 64 16.23 -4.18 -0.46
C SER A 64 15.73 -3.61 -1.78
N PHE A 65 14.42 -3.46 -1.92
CA PHE A 65 13.82 -2.88 -3.14
C PHE A 65 12.50 -2.17 -2.84
N ALA A 66 12.14 -1.24 -3.74
CA ALA A 66 10.80 -0.73 -3.88
C ALA A 66 10.26 -1.12 -5.26
N LEU A 67 9.00 -1.57 -5.32
CA LEU A 67 8.43 -2.25 -6.47
C LEU A 67 7.21 -1.49 -7.03
N GLY A 68 7.03 -1.52 -8.33
CA GLY A 68 5.80 -1.11 -9.00
C GLY A 68 5.81 0.32 -9.52
N GLY A 69 4.73 1.06 -9.28
CA GLY A 69 4.61 2.44 -9.75
C GLY A 69 5.52 3.40 -9.00
N MET A 70 6.38 4.10 -9.73
CA MET A 70 7.41 4.95 -9.16
C MET A 70 6.96 6.41 -9.05
N THR A 71 7.22 7.03 -7.90
CA THR A 71 6.95 8.43 -7.60
C THR A 71 8.21 9.16 -7.15
N ALA A 72 8.19 10.49 -7.20
CA ALA A 72 9.28 11.32 -6.66
C ALA A 72 9.64 10.97 -5.21
N SER A 73 8.66 10.65 -4.36
CA SER A 73 8.90 10.26 -2.95
C SER A 73 9.76 9.00 -2.85
N ILE A 74 9.53 7.99 -3.68
CA ILE A 74 10.33 6.76 -3.69
C ILE A 74 11.74 7.04 -4.23
N VAL A 75 11.86 7.88 -5.26
CA VAL A 75 13.18 8.30 -5.78
C VAL A 75 14.00 9.04 -4.71
N GLU A 76 13.36 9.89 -3.90
CA GLU A 76 14.04 10.55 -2.79
C GLU A 76 14.49 9.56 -1.69
N MET A 77 13.70 8.53 -1.39
CA MET A 77 14.15 7.45 -0.49
C MET A 77 15.40 6.73 -1.03
N TYR A 78 15.42 6.45 -2.34
CA TYR A 78 16.59 5.86 -3.00
C TYR A 78 17.83 6.76 -2.89
N LYS A 79 17.70 8.06 -3.18
CA LYS A 79 18.80 9.02 -3.07
C LYS A 79 19.34 9.16 -1.65
N LYS A 80 18.49 8.97 -0.64
CA LYS A 80 18.88 8.94 0.78
C LYS A 80 19.51 7.61 1.22
N GLY A 81 19.60 6.62 0.34
CA GLY A 81 20.12 5.28 0.65
C GLY A 81 19.19 4.41 1.49
N LEU A 82 17.92 4.79 1.62
CA LEU A 82 16.91 4.00 2.33
C LEU A 82 16.43 2.79 1.53
N VAL A 83 16.59 2.81 0.21
CA VAL A 83 16.22 1.71 -0.70
C VAL A 83 17.40 1.41 -1.63
N ARG A 84 17.75 0.15 -1.79
CA ARG A 84 18.93 -0.26 -2.58
C ARG A 84 18.66 -0.32 -4.08
N VAL A 85 17.47 -0.79 -4.48
CA VAL A 85 17.07 -0.98 -5.88
C VAL A 85 15.65 -0.49 -6.06
N LEU A 86 15.38 0.18 -7.18
CA LEU A 86 14.02 0.53 -7.59
C LEU A 86 13.63 -0.31 -8.81
N GLU A 87 12.50 -0.98 -8.74
CA GLU A 87 11.93 -1.81 -9.80
C GLU A 87 10.64 -1.16 -10.30
N CYS A 88 10.76 -0.40 -11.38
CA CYS A 88 9.75 0.50 -11.90
C CYS A 88 8.95 -0.16 -13.02
N SER A 89 7.67 -0.44 -12.78
CA SER A 89 6.74 -0.87 -13.84
C SER A 89 6.09 0.33 -14.55
N GLN A 90 6.02 1.49 -13.88
CA GLN A 90 5.43 2.72 -14.41
C GLN A 90 5.92 3.95 -13.65
N SER A 91 6.27 5.02 -14.38
CA SER A 91 6.59 6.32 -13.78
C SER A 91 5.36 7.21 -13.70
N PHE A 92 5.05 7.73 -12.50
CA PHE A 92 3.89 8.58 -12.26
C PHE A 92 4.19 10.09 -12.28
N ASP A 93 5.47 10.46 -12.33
CA ASP A 93 5.89 11.86 -12.44
C ASP A 93 7.22 12.03 -13.21
N ALA A 94 7.54 13.26 -13.54
CA ALA A 94 8.75 13.58 -14.31
C ALA A 94 10.06 13.29 -13.55
N VAL A 95 10.04 13.31 -12.21
CA VAL A 95 11.22 13.00 -11.39
C VAL A 95 11.52 11.50 -11.50
N ALA A 96 10.50 10.65 -11.36
CA ALA A 96 10.63 9.22 -11.51
C ALA A 96 11.11 8.83 -12.92
N ALA A 97 10.48 9.42 -13.97
CA ALA A 97 10.86 9.16 -15.36
C ALA A 97 12.32 9.53 -15.66
N ARG A 98 12.79 10.66 -15.12
CA ARG A 98 14.19 11.09 -15.27
C ARG A 98 15.15 10.20 -14.50
N ALA A 99 14.77 9.80 -13.30
CA ALA A 99 15.60 8.97 -12.44
C ALA A 99 15.94 7.62 -13.09
N ILE A 100 15.03 7.00 -13.85
CA ILE A 100 15.27 5.76 -14.61
C ILE A 100 16.39 5.95 -15.62
N VAL A 101 16.40 7.07 -16.32
CA VAL A 101 17.43 7.36 -17.36
C VAL A 101 18.81 7.62 -16.73
N GLU A 102 18.83 8.25 -15.57
CA GLU A 102 20.05 8.74 -14.92
C GLU A 102 20.72 7.69 -13.98
N ASN A 103 20.01 6.65 -13.59
CA ASN A 103 20.51 5.72 -12.56
C ASN A 103 20.39 4.25 -12.99
N PRO A 104 21.50 3.53 -13.15
CA PRO A 104 21.52 2.13 -13.61
C PRO A 104 20.92 1.13 -12.61
N ASN A 105 20.75 1.52 -11.34
CA ASN A 105 20.11 0.70 -10.30
C ASN A 105 18.60 0.93 -10.21
N ILE A 106 18.03 1.72 -11.12
CA ILE A 106 16.59 1.84 -11.28
C ILE A 106 16.22 1.02 -12.51
N LEU A 107 15.58 -0.13 -12.26
CA LEU A 107 15.25 -1.10 -13.29
C LEU A 107 13.85 -0.85 -13.81
N GLU A 108 13.71 -0.73 -15.12
CA GLU A 108 12.39 -0.78 -15.76
C GLU A 108 12.00 -2.26 -15.94
N ILE A 109 10.85 -2.63 -15.40
CA ILE A 109 10.36 -4.01 -15.41
C ILE A 109 8.96 -4.08 -16.03
N ASP A 110 8.64 -5.22 -16.63
CA ASP A 110 7.29 -5.48 -17.13
C ASP A 110 6.33 -5.97 -16.02
N ASN A 111 5.04 -6.00 -16.34
CA ASN A 111 4.02 -6.42 -15.38
C ASN A 111 4.09 -7.91 -15.02
N ALA A 112 4.68 -8.77 -15.85
CA ALA A 112 4.86 -10.17 -15.51
C ALA A 112 5.92 -10.36 -14.42
N VAL A 113 6.91 -9.48 -14.40
CA VAL A 113 7.91 -9.44 -13.31
C VAL A 113 7.35 -8.74 -12.09
N TYR A 114 6.58 -7.66 -12.27
CA TYR A 114 6.03 -6.87 -11.18
C TYR A 114 4.95 -7.61 -10.39
N SER A 115 3.81 -7.91 -11.02
CA SER A 115 2.56 -8.25 -10.34
C SER A 115 1.81 -9.41 -11.00
N ASN A 116 2.49 -10.52 -11.24
CA ASN A 116 1.89 -11.72 -11.77
C ASN A 116 1.89 -12.84 -10.72
N ALA A 117 0.77 -13.02 -10.03
CA ALA A 117 0.62 -14.03 -8.98
C ALA A 117 0.75 -15.48 -9.50
N PHE A 118 0.68 -15.71 -10.81
CA PHE A 118 0.79 -17.02 -11.43
C PHE A 118 2.17 -17.35 -11.98
N THR A 119 3.09 -16.39 -11.99
CA THR A 119 4.45 -16.57 -12.52
C THR A 119 5.45 -16.74 -11.38
N LYS A 120 6.12 -17.88 -11.35
CA LYS A 120 7.25 -18.10 -10.44
C LYS A 120 8.35 -17.11 -10.73
N GLY A 121 8.83 -16.41 -9.70
CA GLY A 121 9.89 -15.41 -9.83
C GLY A 121 9.39 -13.99 -10.09
N ALA A 122 8.07 -13.75 -10.02
CA ALA A 122 7.56 -12.39 -9.90
C ALA A 122 8.10 -11.75 -8.61
N MET A 123 8.41 -10.45 -8.66
CA MET A 123 9.00 -9.75 -7.51
C MET A 123 8.03 -9.64 -6.34
N LEU A 124 6.73 -9.70 -6.59
CA LEU A 124 5.72 -9.71 -5.54
C LEU A 124 5.85 -10.91 -4.58
N ASP A 125 6.44 -12.03 -5.01
CA ASP A 125 6.69 -13.20 -4.15
C ASP A 125 7.71 -12.91 -3.03
N LYS A 126 8.48 -11.83 -3.15
CA LYS A 126 9.45 -11.35 -2.15
C LYS A 126 9.00 -10.08 -1.46
N LEU A 127 7.78 -9.63 -1.75
CA LEU A 127 7.26 -8.37 -1.25
C LEU A 127 6.81 -8.53 0.21
N THR A 128 7.41 -7.77 1.11
CA THR A 128 7.02 -7.77 2.51
C THR A 128 5.76 -6.95 2.74
N PHE A 129 5.72 -5.73 2.20
CA PHE A 129 4.59 -4.82 2.40
C PHE A 129 4.04 -4.29 1.08
N GLY A 130 2.72 -4.41 0.90
CA GLY A 130 1.98 -3.77 -0.19
C GLY A 130 0.99 -2.75 0.36
N VAL A 131 1.10 -1.47 -0.02
CA VAL A 131 0.16 -0.42 0.39
C VAL A 131 -0.79 -0.10 -0.76
N LEU A 132 -2.06 -0.29 -0.51
CA LEU A 132 -3.12 -0.25 -1.51
C LEU A 132 -4.19 0.77 -1.13
N ALA A 133 -4.81 1.37 -2.14
CA ALA A 133 -6.00 2.19 -1.96
C ALA A 133 -7.26 1.37 -2.24
N ALA A 134 -8.40 1.82 -1.72
CA ALA A 134 -9.70 1.23 -2.01
C ALA A 134 -10.77 2.31 -2.21
N LEU A 135 -11.80 1.98 -2.98
CA LEU A 135 -13.07 2.71 -3.01
C LEU A 135 -13.99 2.24 -1.89
N GLU A 136 -14.09 0.93 -1.72
CA GLU A 136 -14.89 0.27 -0.69
C GLU A 136 -14.17 -0.99 -0.19
N VAL A 137 -14.43 -1.33 1.06
CA VAL A 137 -14.08 -2.62 1.68
C VAL A 137 -15.32 -3.15 2.40
N ASP A 138 -15.56 -4.46 2.31
CA ASP A 138 -16.65 -5.05 3.06
C ASP A 138 -16.21 -5.77 4.35
N THR A 139 -17.18 -6.24 5.13
CA THR A 139 -16.93 -6.91 6.40
C THR A 139 -16.21 -8.26 6.25
N ASP A 140 -16.14 -8.82 5.06
CA ASP A 140 -15.28 -9.96 4.72
C ASP A 140 -13.89 -9.56 4.19
N PHE A 141 -13.53 -8.26 4.27
CA PHE A 141 -12.28 -7.66 3.75
C PHE A 141 -12.14 -7.69 2.23
N ASN A 142 -13.20 -8.01 1.47
CA ASN A 142 -13.14 -7.87 0.02
C ASN A 142 -13.02 -6.40 -0.36
N VAL A 143 -12.18 -6.11 -1.35
CA VAL A 143 -11.86 -4.74 -1.78
C VAL A 143 -12.42 -4.44 -3.15
N ASN A 144 -13.07 -3.29 -3.28
CA ASN A 144 -13.48 -2.69 -4.54
C ASN A 144 -12.63 -1.45 -4.83
N ILE A 145 -11.96 -1.43 -5.97
CA ILE A 145 -11.21 -0.27 -6.49
C ILE A 145 -11.67 0.16 -7.88
N LEU A 146 -12.67 -0.52 -8.44
CA LEU A 146 -13.07 -0.41 -9.83
C LEU A 146 -14.34 0.37 -10.03
N THR A 147 -15.37 0.06 -9.25
CA THR A 147 -16.70 0.64 -9.42
C THR A 147 -17.13 1.47 -8.22
N GLY A 148 -18.03 2.43 -8.45
CA GLY A 148 -18.81 3.03 -7.38
C GLY A 148 -19.84 2.05 -6.82
N SER A 149 -20.57 2.46 -5.76
CA SER A 149 -21.56 1.65 -5.05
C SER A 149 -22.76 1.27 -5.93
N SER A 150 -23.00 1.96 -7.03
CA SER A 150 -24.04 1.69 -8.01
C SER A 150 -23.54 1.04 -9.31
N GLY A 151 -22.25 0.66 -9.36
CA GLY A 151 -21.66 -0.10 -10.47
C GLY A 151 -21.04 0.75 -11.57
N GLU A 152 -21.06 2.06 -11.46
CA GLU A 152 -20.37 2.95 -12.42
C GLU A 152 -18.85 2.78 -12.33
N MET A 153 -18.17 2.80 -13.48
CA MET A 153 -16.70 2.70 -13.55
C MET A 153 -16.04 3.95 -12.94
N MET A 154 -15.21 3.76 -11.92
CA MET A 154 -14.55 4.82 -11.18
C MET A 154 -13.02 4.79 -11.32
N GLY A 155 -12.44 3.64 -11.63
CA GLY A 155 -10.99 3.48 -11.67
C GLY A 155 -10.55 2.25 -12.44
N GLY A 156 -9.28 1.89 -12.29
CA GLY A 156 -8.66 0.69 -12.86
C GLY A 156 -8.00 -0.16 -11.76
N LEU A 157 -7.90 -1.46 -12.02
CA LEU A 157 -7.34 -2.42 -11.05
C LEU A 157 -5.84 -2.17 -10.79
N GLY A 158 -5.09 -1.85 -11.83
CA GLY A 158 -3.63 -1.88 -11.75
C GLY A 158 -3.12 -3.21 -11.23
N GLY A 159 -1.98 -3.20 -10.57
CA GLY A 159 -1.40 -4.39 -9.91
C GLY A 159 -1.93 -4.65 -8.49
N GLY A 160 -2.94 -3.91 -8.02
CA GLY A 160 -3.40 -3.97 -6.63
C GLY A 160 -3.81 -5.36 -6.14
N PRO A 161 -4.67 -6.10 -6.88
CA PRO A 161 -5.08 -7.45 -6.48
C PRO A 161 -3.90 -8.44 -6.39
N ASP A 162 -2.98 -8.40 -7.36
CA ASP A 162 -1.81 -9.27 -7.37
C ASP A 162 -0.84 -8.93 -6.24
N VAL A 163 -0.63 -7.63 -5.99
CA VAL A 163 0.19 -7.14 -4.87
C VAL A 163 -0.39 -7.61 -3.53
N ALA A 164 -1.71 -7.53 -3.35
CA ALA A 164 -2.35 -8.04 -2.14
C ALA A 164 -2.14 -9.55 -1.97
N ALA A 165 -2.26 -10.32 -3.06
CA ALA A 165 -2.11 -11.76 -3.03
C ALA A 165 -0.65 -12.21 -2.75
N GLY A 166 0.34 -11.48 -3.29
CA GLY A 166 1.76 -11.85 -3.18
C GLY A 166 2.46 -11.30 -1.93
N ALA A 167 2.13 -10.09 -1.50
CA ALA A 167 2.77 -9.47 -0.34
C ALA A 167 2.54 -10.28 0.95
N ASP A 168 3.54 -10.24 1.85
CA ASP A 168 3.36 -10.81 3.18
C ASP A 168 2.26 -10.07 3.95
N ILE A 169 2.31 -8.74 3.94
CA ILE A 169 1.35 -7.87 4.60
C ILE A 169 0.81 -6.85 3.60
N SER A 170 -0.44 -7.01 3.22
CA SER A 170 -1.17 -6.03 2.42
C SER A 170 -1.91 -5.04 3.32
N VAL A 171 -1.68 -3.75 3.10
CA VAL A 171 -2.24 -2.64 3.88
C VAL A 171 -3.18 -1.84 3.00
N VAL A 172 -4.47 -1.96 3.23
CA VAL A 172 -5.51 -1.24 2.47
C VAL A 172 -5.88 0.05 3.20
N CYS A 173 -5.72 1.18 2.53
CA CYS A 173 -5.92 2.53 3.09
C CYS A 173 -7.12 3.21 2.45
N LEU A 174 -8.09 3.60 3.28
CA LEU A 174 -9.24 4.40 2.82
C LEU A 174 -9.88 5.16 3.99
N PRO A 175 -10.56 6.30 3.75
CA PRO A 175 -11.38 6.93 4.76
C PRO A 175 -12.66 6.11 5.02
N VAL A 176 -13.20 6.16 6.23
CA VAL A 176 -14.48 5.50 6.56
C VAL A 176 -15.64 6.05 5.70
N ILE A 177 -15.60 7.35 5.41
CA ILE A 177 -16.62 8.01 4.58
C ILE A 177 -15.93 8.83 3.48
N ARG A 178 -16.37 8.63 2.25
CA ARG A 178 -15.96 9.43 1.09
C ARG A 178 -17.13 10.31 0.63
N GLY A 179 -17.03 11.61 0.89
CA GLY A 179 -18.14 12.53 0.66
C GLY A 179 -19.34 12.17 1.55
N ARG A 180 -20.38 11.59 0.97
CA ARG A 180 -21.56 11.11 1.68
C ARG A 180 -21.72 9.58 1.62
N THR A 181 -20.78 8.88 1.02
CA THR A 181 -20.84 7.44 0.80
C THR A 181 -19.95 6.73 1.81
N PRO A 182 -20.45 5.78 2.60
CA PRO A 182 -19.63 4.90 3.42
C PRO A 182 -18.64 4.13 2.54
N SER A 183 -17.42 4.00 3.00
CA SER A 183 -16.38 3.18 2.32
C SER A 183 -16.24 1.79 2.92
N ILE A 184 -16.76 1.58 4.14
CA ILE A 184 -16.88 0.26 4.75
C ILE A 184 -18.32 -0.19 4.63
N THR A 185 -18.56 -1.32 3.95
CA THR A 185 -19.90 -1.80 3.57
C THR A 185 -20.12 -3.23 4.05
N LYS A 186 -21.36 -3.73 4.01
CA LYS A 186 -21.65 -5.15 4.29
C LYS A 186 -21.12 -6.05 3.17
N ARG A 187 -21.19 -5.58 1.93
CA ARG A 187 -20.74 -6.29 0.74
C ARG A 187 -20.37 -5.28 -0.33
N VAL A 188 -19.17 -5.41 -0.89
CA VAL A 188 -18.75 -4.58 -2.02
C VAL A 188 -19.56 -4.91 -3.27
N PHE A 189 -19.82 -3.90 -4.10
CA PHE A 189 -20.50 -4.11 -5.38
C PHE A 189 -19.65 -4.97 -6.34
N THR A 190 -18.37 -4.67 -6.43
CA THR A 190 -17.40 -5.40 -7.25
C THR A 190 -16.24 -5.86 -6.38
N CYS A 191 -16.05 -7.16 -6.25
CA CYS A 191 -14.88 -7.71 -5.57
C CYS A 191 -13.69 -7.72 -6.55
N CYS A 192 -12.76 -6.80 -6.36
CA CYS A 192 -11.51 -6.72 -7.12
C CYS A 192 -10.40 -7.53 -6.45
N THR A 193 -10.32 -7.47 -5.13
CA THR A 193 -9.35 -8.21 -4.32
C THR A 193 -10.12 -9.04 -3.29
N PRO A 194 -10.00 -10.37 -3.31
CA PRO A 194 -10.60 -11.22 -2.29
C PRO A 194 -10.05 -10.89 -0.90
N GLY A 195 -10.93 -10.93 0.10
CA GLY A 195 -10.59 -10.54 1.47
C GLY A 195 -9.45 -11.37 2.06
N GLU A 196 -9.32 -12.63 1.70
CA GLU A 196 -8.23 -13.51 2.17
C GLU A 196 -6.82 -12.99 1.84
N ALA A 197 -6.70 -12.15 0.79
CA ALA A 197 -5.45 -11.51 0.40
C ALA A 197 -5.17 -10.20 1.17
N VAL A 198 -6.12 -9.71 1.96
CA VAL A 198 -6.00 -8.43 2.69
C VAL A 198 -5.62 -8.71 4.14
N ALA A 199 -4.47 -8.18 4.58
CA ALA A 199 -4.00 -8.36 5.96
C ALA A 199 -4.61 -7.33 6.91
N VAL A 200 -4.68 -6.07 6.50
CA VAL A 200 -5.12 -4.98 7.37
C VAL A 200 -5.81 -3.86 6.59
N VAL A 201 -6.85 -3.31 7.17
CA VAL A 201 -7.56 -2.11 6.70
C VAL A 201 -7.26 -0.96 7.66
N VAL A 202 -6.77 0.15 7.12
CA VAL A 202 -6.37 1.35 7.87
C VAL A 202 -7.26 2.52 7.50
N THR A 203 -7.90 3.10 8.52
CA THR A 203 -8.79 4.25 8.40
C THR A 203 -8.45 5.33 9.43
N GLU A 204 -9.09 6.50 9.34
CA GLU A 204 -9.03 7.53 10.37
C GLU A 204 -9.72 7.12 11.68
N ALA A 205 -10.65 6.17 11.65
CA ALA A 205 -11.37 5.70 12.84
C ALA A 205 -10.61 4.60 13.60
N GLY A 206 -9.83 3.78 12.90
CA GLY A 206 -9.05 2.69 13.50
C GLY A 206 -8.40 1.79 12.46
N ILE A 207 -7.83 0.70 12.95
CA ILE A 207 -7.11 -0.31 12.19
C ILE A 207 -7.79 -1.65 12.41
N ALA A 208 -8.30 -2.27 11.34
CA ALA A 208 -8.93 -3.59 11.39
C ALA A 208 -7.99 -4.64 10.82
N LEU A 209 -7.66 -5.66 11.62
CA LEU A 209 -6.87 -6.81 11.21
C LEU A 209 -7.80 -7.91 10.69
N ASN A 210 -7.45 -8.51 9.57
CA ASN A 210 -8.23 -9.60 9.00
C ASN A 210 -7.94 -10.93 9.69
N PRO A 211 -8.88 -11.50 10.44
CA PRO A 211 -8.66 -12.75 11.17
C PRO A 211 -8.45 -13.98 10.27
N LYS A 212 -8.83 -13.89 8.99
CA LYS A 212 -8.63 -14.97 7.99
C LYS A 212 -7.25 -14.91 7.31
N HIS A 213 -6.48 -13.80 7.50
CA HIS A 213 -5.19 -13.64 6.86
C HIS A 213 -4.11 -14.53 7.51
N ARG A 214 -3.22 -15.10 6.67
CA ARG A 214 -2.16 -16.05 7.10
C ARG A 214 -1.25 -15.52 8.22
N TYR A 215 -1.04 -14.21 8.31
CA TYR A 215 -0.19 -13.58 9.33
C TYR A 215 -0.98 -12.81 10.39
N TYR A 216 -2.28 -13.09 10.55
CA TYR A 216 -3.14 -12.40 11.52
C TYR A 216 -2.59 -12.46 12.95
N ALA A 217 -2.26 -13.65 13.44
CA ALA A 217 -1.79 -13.83 14.82
C ALA A 217 -0.48 -13.08 15.10
N GLU A 218 0.45 -13.13 14.14
CA GLU A 218 1.73 -12.43 14.21
C GLU A 218 1.53 -10.91 14.24
N LEU A 219 0.75 -10.40 13.30
CA LEU A 219 0.51 -8.96 13.18
C LEU A 219 -0.28 -8.42 14.38
N LYS A 220 -1.25 -9.19 14.90
CA LYS A 220 -2.00 -8.84 16.10
C LYS A 220 -1.07 -8.71 17.31
N GLU A 221 -0.22 -9.71 17.56
CA GLU A 221 0.75 -9.67 18.65
C GLU A 221 1.70 -8.46 18.56
N ASP A 222 2.15 -8.12 17.34
CA ASP A 222 3.04 -6.99 17.14
C ASP A 222 2.34 -5.65 17.39
N LEU A 223 1.12 -5.48 16.91
CA LEU A 223 0.37 -4.23 17.01
C LEU A 223 -0.24 -4.00 18.41
N GLU A 224 -0.60 -5.05 19.15
CA GLU A 224 -1.06 -4.95 20.54
C GLU A 224 0.01 -4.37 21.50
N LYS A 225 1.29 -4.40 21.11
CA LYS A 225 2.40 -3.79 21.84
C LYS A 225 2.54 -2.28 21.60
N THR A 226 1.72 -1.72 20.73
CA THR A 226 1.74 -0.31 20.35
C THR A 226 0.54 0.45 20.89
N SER A 227 0.55 1.78 20.72
CA SER A 227 -0.61 2.64 21.00
C SER A 227 -1.59 2.75 19.84
N LEU A 228 -1.43 1.94 18.77
CA LEU A 228 -2.31 1.96 17.62
C LEU A 228 -3.71 1.45 17.98
N LYS A 229 -4.75 2.18 17.54
CA LYS A 229 -6.13 1.81 17.84
C LYS A 229 -6.58 0.67 16.95
N LEU A 230 -6.61 -0.53 17.49
CA LEU A 230 -7.18 -1.71 16.85
C LEU A 230 -8.70 -1.75 17.07
N VAL A 231 -9.43 -2.09 16.03
CA VAL A 231 -10.90 -2.23 16.01
C VAL A 231 -11.28 -3.41 15.12
N THR A 232 -12.52 -3.87 15.19
CA THR A 232 -13.03 -4.83 14.22
C THR A 232 -13.47 -4.12 12.94
N ILE A 233 -13.64 -4.87 11.86
CA ILE A 233 -14.12 -4.30 10.59
C ILE A 233 -15.57 -3.83 10.72
N GLU A 234 -16.37 -4.49 11.56
CA GLU A 234 -17.75 -4.12 11.86
C GLU A 234 -17.85 -2.79 12.63
N GLU A 235 -16.88 -2.51 13.51
CA GLU A 235 -16.81 -1.23 14.22
C GLU A 235 -16.45 -0.06 13.29
N LEU A 236 -15.89 -0.33 12.12
CA LEU A 236 -15.61 0.67 11.08
C LEU A 236 -16.80 0.90 10.14
N GLN A 237 -17.78 -0.01 10.09
CA GLN A 237 -18.98 0.07 9.28
C GLN A 237 -20.03 1.02 9.90
#